data_de1ea781a01fb3ed35d9c516fba647ab
#
_entry.id   de1ea781a01fb3ed35d9c516fba647ab
#
_cell.length_a   1.000
_cell.length_b   1.000
_cell.length_c   1.000
_cell.angle_alpha   90.00
_cell.angle_beta   90.00
_cell.angle_gamma   90.00
#
_symmetry.space_group_name_H-M   'P 1'
#
loop_
_entity.id
_entity.type
_entity.pdbx_description
1 polymer ?
#
loop_
_entity_poly.entity_id
_entity_poly.type
_entity_poly.pdbx_seq_one_letter_code
_entity_poly.pdbx_strand_id
1 'polypeptide(L)'
;WFYVCSLQKLQRWSGKITLSPRVTIAACALACAAIGSFLPELLGLGRQAMQDMLLGNFDLRLLITLMVGKVLLTSLCIAWGFYGGIVAPALFVGAATGALLAKVLLLLGFGDWTPLLLLNAMAGVTAAVIGAPLTLTLLIVELTGAGINGALVVVTAYASTWLTRKYLTPSYLSLIHISEPTRRPI
;
A
#
# COMPACT_ATOMS: atom_id res chain seq x y z
N TRP A 1 -8.21 2.04 5.01
CA TRP A 1 -8.56 3.30 5.69
C TRP A 1 -7.33 4.10 6.11
N PHE A 2 -6.45 3.55 6.93
CA PHE A 2 -5.23 4.21 7.41
C PHE A 2 -4.37 4.78 6.27
N TYR A 3 -4.15 4.01 5.20
CA TYR A 3 -3.39 4.40 4.02
C TYR A 3 -3.99 5.63 3.32
N VAL A 4 -5.29 5.59 3.01
CA VAL A 4 -5.99 6.68 2.31
C VAL A 4 -6.08 7.94 3.20
N CYS A 5 -6.36 7.77 4.49
CA CYS A 5 -6.36 8.88 5.44
C CYS A 5 -5.00 9.53 5.61
N SER A 6 -3.92 8.75 5.64
CA SER A 6 -2.54 9.27 5.71
C SER A 6 -2.20 10.09 4.47
N LEU A 7 -2.55 9.61 3.27
CA LEU A 7 -2.39 10.34 2.03
C LEU A 7 -3.12 11.70 2.07
N GLN A 8 -4.40 11.70 2.44
CA GLN A 8 -5.19 12.93 2.50
C GLN A 8 -4.68 13.93 3.53
N LYS A 9 -4.32 13.46 4.74
CA LYS A 9 -3.79 14.32 5.79
C LYS A 9 -2.46 14.96 5.40
N LEU A 10 -1.53 14.18 4.83
CA LEU A 10 -0.24 14.71 4.41
C LEU A 10 -0.36 15.66 3.22
N GLN A 11 -1.22 15.38 2.25
CA GLN A 11 -1.50 16.30 1.15
C GLN A 11 -2.06 17.64 1.64
N ARG A 12 -3.01 17.63 2.58
CA ARG A 12 -3.55 18.85 3.19
C ARG A 12 -2.50 19.63 3.98
N TRP A 13 -1.59 18.91 4.65
CA TRP A 13 -0.50 19.53 5.41
C TRP A 13 0.55 20.14 4.48
N SER A 14 0.93 19.44 3.41
CA SER A 14 1.86 19.92 2.40
C SER A 14 1.37 21.19 1.69
N GLY A 15 0.07 21.31 1.41
CA GLY A 15 -0.51 22.51 0.81
C GLY A 15 -0.37 23.79 1.65
N LYS A 16 0.00 23.65 2.92
CA LYS A 16 0.28 24.80 3.82
C LYS A 16 1.75 25.22 3.82
N ILE A 17 2.63 24.42 3.23
CA ILE A 17 4.08 24.67 3.20
C ILE A 17 4.42 25.39 1.89
N THR A 18 4.71 26.68 1.96
CA THR A 18 5.09 27.53 0.84
C THR A 18 6.61 27.49 0.57
N LEU A 19 7.19 26.32 0.47
CA LEU A 19 8.59 26.16 0.08
C LEU A 19 8.73 26.13 -1.44
N SER A 20 9.89 26.59 -1.95
CA SER A 20 10.15 26.46 -3.37
C SER A 20 10.18 24.98 -3.79
N PRO A 21 9.68 24.61 -4.98
CA PRO A 21 9.63 23.22 -5.43
C PRO A 21 10.97 22.48 -5.34
N ARG A 22 12.08 23.21 -5.60
CA ARG A 22 13.44 22.66 -5.54
C ARG A 22 13.83 22.22 -4.11
N VAL A 23 13.50 23.06 -3.12
CA VAL A 23 13.78 22.75 -1.70
C VAL A 23 12.95 21.58 -1.23
N THR A 24 11.68 21.51 -1.62
CA THR A 24 10.77 20.42 -1.27
C THR A 24 11.25 19.08 -1.83
N ILE A 25 11.71 19.08 -3.10
CA ILE A 25 12.28 17.89 -3.75
C ILE A 25 13.55 17.43 -3.02
N ALA A 26 14.48 18.35 -2.75
CA ALA A 26 15.73 18.04 -2.05
C ALA A 26 15.47 17.49 -0.64
N ALA A 27 14.54 18.10 0.11
CA ALA A 27 14.19 17.65 1.45
C ALA A 27 13.55 16.24 1.44
N CYS A 28 12.68 15.95 0.45
CA CYS A 28 12.12 14.61 0.30
C CYS A 28 13.17 13.56 -0.05
N ALA A 29 14.11 13.89 -0.97
CA ALA A 29 15.19 12.99 -1.35
C ALA A 29 16.09 12.68 -0.14
N LEU A 30 16.44 13.69 0.65
CA LEU A 30 17.22 13.51 1.88
C LEU A 30 16.48 12.67 2.92
N ALA A 31 15.18 12.91 3.11
CA ALA A 31 14.37 12.10 4.02
C ALA A 31 14.30 10.63 3.57
N CYS A 32 14.10 10.39 2.27
CA CYS A 32 14.12 9.03 1.71
C CYS A 32 15.49 8.37 1.87
N ALA A 33 16.58 9.08 1.63
CA ALA A 33 17.93 8.57 1.80
C ALA A 33 18.22 8.24 3.28
N ALA A 34 17.85 9.12 4.21
CA ALA A 34 18.02 8.91 5.64
C ALA A 34 17.20 7.70 6.13
N ILE A 35 15.94 7.57 5.73
CA ILE A 35 15.10 6.42 6.12
C ILE A 35 15.65 5.15 5.48
N GLY A 36 16.07 5.20 4.22
CA GLY A 36 16.59 4.04 3.50
C GLY A 36 17.95 3.55 4.00
N SER A 37 18.75 4.39 4.66
CA SER A 37 20.00 3.95 5.29
C SER A 37 19.76 3.10 6.54
N PHE A 38 18.62 3.27 7.23
CA PHE A 38 18.24 2.47 8.40
C PHE A 38 17.34 1.28 8.05
N LEU A 39 16.47 1.45 7.05
CA LEU A 39 15.47 0.46 6.63
C LEU A 39 15.44 0.38 5.10
N PRO A 40 16.43 -0.29 4.48
CA PRO A 40 16.52 -0.41 3.02
C PRO A 40 15.30 -1.12 2.40
N GLU A 41 14.59 -1.95 3.15
CA GLU A 41 13.38 -2.66 2.72
C GLU A 41 12.21 -1.72 2.39
N LEU A 42 12.23 -0.49 2.94
CA LEU A 42 11.23 0.53 2.65
C LEU A 42 11.41 1.19 1.30
N LEU A 43 12.62 1.14 0.72
CA LEU A 43 12.90 1.76 -0.57
C LEU A 43 12.42 0.90 -1.75
N GLY A 44 12.21 1.55 -2.87
CA GLY A 44 11.82 0.90 -4.13
C GLY A 44 10.50 0.13 -4.05
N LEU A 45 10.38 -0.92 -4.86
CA LEU A 45 9.19 -1.76 -4.96
C LEU A 45 9.01 -2.72 -3.77
N GLY A 46 10.07 -2.97 -2.99
CA GLY A 46 10.04 -3.89 -1.86
C GLY A 46 9.87 -5.37 -2.23
N ARG A 47 10.26 -5.77 -3.45
CA ARG A 47 10.06 -7.15 -3.94
C ARG A 47 10.76 -8.18 -3.05
N GLN A 48 12.00 -7.92 -2.67
CA GLN A 48 12.77 -8.82 -1.80
C GLN A 48 12.13 -8.92 -0.42
N ALA A 49 11.74 -7.79 0.17
CA ALA A 49 11.05 -7.79 1.45
C ALA A 49 9.69 -8.53 1.40
N MET A 50 8.92 -8.41 0.30
CA MET A 50 7.70 -9.21 0.13
C MET A 50 7.98 -10.72 0.03
N GLN A 51 9.09 -11.11 -0.59
CA GLN A 51 9.53 -12.50 -0.66
C GLN A 51 9.95 -13.01 0.72
N ASP A 52 10.68 -12.23 1.49
CA ASP A 52 11.07 -12.56 2.87
C ASP A 52 9.85 -12.63 3.81
N MET A 53 8.82 -11.79 3.59
CA MET A 53 7.53 -11.89 4.28
C MET A 53 6.82 -13.21 3.97
N LEU A 54 6.89 -13.69 2.72
CA LEU A 54 6.31 -14.97 2.30
C LEU A 54 7.03 -16.16 2.97
N LEU A 55 8.34 -16.04 3.17
CA LEU A 55 9.17 -17.06 3.86
C LEU A 55 9.07 -16.99 5.39
N GLY A 56 8.34 -16.00 5.93
CA GLY A 56 8.16 -15.84 7.37
C GLY A 56 9.39 -15.31 8.12
N ASN A 57 10.38 -14.75 7.41
CA ASN A 57 11.67 -14.33 7.97
C ASN A 57 11.60 -13.07 8.85
N PHE A 58 10.49 -12.34 8.84
CA PHE A 58 10.37 -11.08 9.59
C PHE A 58 9.66 -11.23 10.92
N ASP A 59 10.15 -10.53 11.93
CA ASP A 59 9.52 -10.40 13.22
C ASP A 59 8.29 -9.50 13.18
N LEU A 60 7.37 -9.70 14.13
CA LEU A 60 6.14 -8.94 14.26
C LEU A 60 6.38 -7.43 14.33
N ARG A 61 7.42 -7.02 15.09
CA ARG A 61 7.81 -5.61 15.23
C ARG A 61 8.27 -5.01 13.91
N LEU A 62 9.09 -5.76 13.17
CA LEU A 62 9.60 -5.31 11.87
C LEU A 62 8.47 -5.20 10.84
N LEU A 63 7.54 -6.16 10.80
CA LEU A 63 6.37 -6.12 9.91
C LEU A 63 5.51 -4.87 10.15
N ILE A 64 5.24 -4.52 11.40
CA ILE A 64 4.49 -3.31 11.76
C ILE A 64 5.27 -2.06 11.32
N THR A 65 6.58 -2.01 11.59
CA THR A 65 7.43 -0.88 11.22
C THR A 65 7.48 -0.69 9.70
N LEU A 66 7.62 -1.77 8.94
CA LEU A 66 7.64 -1.74 7.48
C LEU A 66 6.27 -1.32 6.91
N MET A 67 5.17 -1.83 7.46
CA MET A 67 3.81 -1.47 7.05
C MET A 67 3.55 0.03 7.25
N VAL A 68 3.79 0.54 8.46
CA VAL A 68 3.57 1.95 8.81
C VAL A 68 4.57 2.85 8.08
N GLY A 69 5.83 2.48 8.06
CA GLY A 69 6.91 3.21 7.39
C GLY A 69 6.64 3.37 5.90
N LYS A 70 6.20 2.32 5.21
CA LYS A 70 5.85 2.39 3.78
C LYS A 70 4.69 3.34 3.49
N VAL A 71 3.64 3.27 4.33
CA VAL A 71 2.50 4.19 4.21
C VAL A 71 2.93 5.64 4.39
N LEU A 72 3.70 5.92 5.44
CA LEU A 72 4.15 7.29 5.73
C LEU A 72 5.09 7.81 4.65
N LEU A 73 6.09 7.01 4.24
CA LEU A 73 7.06 7.41 3.22
C LEU A 73 6.38 7.69 1.87
N THR A 74 5.48 6.80 1.44
CA THR A 74 4.73 7.00 0.19
C THR A 74 3.83 8.23 0.26
N SER A 75 3.15 8.42 1.39
CA SER A 75 2.28 9.57 1.60
C SER A 75 3.07 10.88 1.61
N LEU A 76 4.26 10.88 2.20
CA LEU A 76 5.17 12.03 2.22
C LEU A 76 5.64 12.38 0.80
N CYS A 77 6.11 11.39 0.03
CA CYS A 77 6.54 11.59 -1.34
C CYS A 77 5.43 12.19 -2.21
N ILE A 78 4.23 11.63 -2.15
CA ILE A 78 3.07 12.12 -2.93
C ILE A 78 2.66 13.52 -2.48
N ALA A 79 2.66 13.80 -1.18
CA ALA A 79 2.32 15.10 -0.62
C ALA A 79 3.29 16.20 -1.11
N TRP A 80 4.55 15.86 -1.31
CA TRP A 80 5.58 16.78 -1.78
C TRP A 80 5.75 16.83 -3.30
N GLY A 81 4.78 16.27 -4.04
CA GLY A 81 4.70 16.42 -5.50
C GLY A 81 5.49 15.37 -6.29
N PHE A 82 5.98 14.30 -5.66
CA PHE A 82 6.52 13.16 -6.38
C PHE A 82 5.36 12.30 -6.91
N TYR A 83 5.15 12.37 -8.19
CA TYR A 83 4.18 11.49 -8.85
C TYR A 83 4.79 10.11 -9.00
N GLY A 84 4.31 9.15 -8.21
CA GLY A 84 4.73 7.74 -8.23
C GLY A 84 3.55 6.79 -8.29
N GLY A 85 3.82 5.54 -8.67
CA GLY A 85 2.79 4.48 -8.67
C GLY A 85 2.36 4.13 -7.25
N ILE A 86 1.06 4.15 -6.98
CA ILE A 86 0.49 3.78 -5.67
C ILE A 86 0.30 2.26 -5.56
N VAL A 87 0.25 1.56 -6.69
CA VAL A 87 -0.01 0.11 -6.72
C VAL A 87 1.04 -0.67 -5.94
N ALA A 88 2.34 -0.43 -6.22
CA ALA A 88 3.42 -1.16 -5.57
C ALA A 88 3.49 -0.94 -4.04
N PRO A 89 3.39 0.30 -3.51
CA PRO A 89 3.29 0.50 -2.07
C PRO A 89 2.05 -0.14 -1.44
N ALA A 90 0.91 -0.15 -2.13
CA ALA A 90 -0.30 -0.79 -1.63
C ALA A 90 -0.16 -2.32 -1.59
N LEU A 91 0.48 -2.93 -2.59
CA LEU A 91 0.83 -4.35 -2.59
C LEU A 91 1.76 -4.70 -1.42
N PHE A 92 2.78 -3.88 -1.18
CA PHE A 92 3.70 -4.06 -0.07
C PHE A 92 2.99 -4.01 1.30
N VAL A 93 2.14 -3.00 1.50
CA VAL A 93 1.34 -2.87 2.73
C VAL A 93 0.39 -4.05 2.89
N GLY A 94 -0.21 -4.52 1.80
CA GLY A 94 -1.03 -5.74 1.77
C GLY A 94 -0.23 -6.96 2.18
N ALA A 95 0.96 -7.16 1.60
CA ALA A 95 1.86 -8.27 1.97
C ALA A 95 2.22 -8.24 3.45
N ALA A 96 2.65 -7.07 3.97
CA ALA A 96 2.98 -6.90 5.37
C ALA A 96 1.78 -7.18 6.30
N THR A 97 0.57 -6.75 5.91
CA THR A 97 -0.66 -7.04 6.66
C THR A 97 -0.97 -8.54 6.67
N GLY A 98 -0.83 -9.22 5.53
CA GLY A 98 -1.05 -10.67 5.42
C GLY A 98 -0.05 -11.47 6.22
N ALA A 99 1.24 -11.12 6.15
CA ALA A 99 2.29 -11.74 6.94
C ALA A 99 2.09 -11.54 8.46
N LEU A 100 1.64 -10.35 8.86
CA LEU A 100 1.30 -10.03 10.25
C LEU A 100 0.16 -10.93 10.76
N LEU A 101 -0.92 -11.04 9.98
CA LEU A 101 -2.06 -11.91 10.32
C LEU A 101 -1.65 -13.37 10.39
N ALA A 102 -0.85 -13.85 9.44
CA ALA A 102 -0.34 -15.21 9.44
C ALA A 102 0.48 -15.51 10.69
N LYS A 103 1.36 -14.58 11.09
CA LYS A 103 2.18 -14.73 12.29
C LYS A 103 1.35 -14.74 13.57
N VAL A 104 0.30 -13.91 13.64
CA VAL A 104 -0.64 -13.92 14.77
C VAL A 104 -1.41 -15.25 14.83
N LEU A 105 -1.91 -15.76 13.71
CA LEU A 105 -2.61 -17.05 13.67
C LEU A 105 -1.70 -18.22 14.04
N LEU A 106 -0.43 -18.18 13.59
CA LEU A 106 0.56 -19.18 13.98
C LEU A 106 0.81 -19.17 15.48
N LEU A 107 0.91 -18.00 16.13
CA LEU A 107 1.06 -17.86 17.57
C LEU A 107 -0.17 -18.35 18.35
N LEU A 108 -1.35 -18.30 17.74
CA LEU A 108 -2.60 -18.83 18.30
C LEU A 108 -2.78 -20.34 18.06
N GLY A 109 -1.82 -21.01 17.40
CA GLY A 109 -1.86 -22.45 17.15
C GLY A 109 -2.62 -22.87 15.87
N PHE A 110 -2.99 -21.93 15.01
CA PHE A 110 -3.66 -22.22 13.75
C PHE A 110 -2.66 -22.44 12.63
N GLY A 111 -1.98 -23.46 12.43
CA GLY A 111 -1.10 -23.79 11.30
C GLY A 111 -0.51 -22.62 10.47
N ASP A 112 0.33 -22.91 9.49
CA ASP A 112 0.93 -21.90 8.62
C ASP A 112 0.05 -21.58 7.39
N TRP A 113 -0.59 -20.43 7.41
CA TRP A 113 -1.43 -19.89 6.34
C TRP A 113 -0.76 -18.71 5.63
N THR A 114 0.55 -18.53 5.79
CA THR A 114 1.29 -17.35 5.29
C THR A 114 1.07 -17.08 3.81
N PRO A 115 1.22 -18.04 2.88
CA PRO A 115 1.06 -17.76 1.46
C PRO A 115 -0.37 -17.31 1.11
N LEU A 116 -1.37 -17.99 1.69
CA LEU A 116 -2.77 -17.68 1.42
C LEU A 116 -3.16 -16.30 1.95
N LEU A 117 -2.82 -15.99 3.19
CA LEU A 117 -3.15 -14.73 3.83
C LEU A 117 -2.42 -13.55 3.17
N LEU A 118 -1.16 -13.74 2.80
CA LEU A 118 -0.37 -12.73 2.14
C LEU A 118 -0.96 -12.35 0.79
N LEU A 119 -1.28 -13.31 -0.08
CA LEU A 119 -1.89 -13.07 -1.39
C LEU A 119 -3.26 -12.39 -1.28
N ASN A 120 -4.11 -12.88 -0.38
CA ASN A 120 -5.43 -12.31 -0.17
C ASN A 120 -5.35 -10.89 0.40
N ALA A 121 -4.45 -10.61 1.33
CA ALA A 121 -4.25 -9.28 1.89
C ALA A 121 -3.66 -8.31 0.85
N MET A 122 -2.71 -8.75 0.01
CA MET A 122 -2.22 -7.97 -1.12
C MET A 122 -3.35 -7.53 -2.04
N ALA A 123 -4.22 -8.47 -2.42
CA ALA A 123 -5.37 -8.19 -3.28
C ALA A 123 -6.38 -7.25 -2.60
N GLY A 124 -6.76 -7.58 -1.38
CA GLY A 124 -7.77 -6.81 -0.63
C GLY A 124 -7.35 -5.38 -0.36
N VAL A 125 -6.12 -5.16 0.13
CA VAL A 125 -5.61 -3.81 0.44
C VAL A 125 -5.45 -2.99 -0.83
N THR A 126 -4.84 -3.57 -1.87
CA THR A 126 -4.60 -2.85 -3.12
C THR A 126 -5.90 -2.49 -3.84
N ALA A 127 -6.86 -3.44 -3.89
CA ALA A 127 -8.18 -3.21 -4.48
C ALA A 127 -8.97 -2.14 -3.71
N ALA A 128 -8.91 -2.15 -2.38
CA ALA A 128 -9.55 -1.15 -1.56
C ALA A 128 -8.97 0.27 -1.74
N VAL A 129 -7.64 0.37 -1.86
CA VAL A 129 -6.95 1.65 -2.05
C VAL A 129 -7.22 2.24 -3.43
N ILE A 130 -7.07 1.43 -4.48
CA ILE A 130 -7.18 1.89 -5.87
C ILE A 130 -8.63 1.96 -6.32
N GLY A 131 -9.46 1.00 -5.90
CA GLY A 131 -10.87 0.93 -6.29
C GLY A 131 -11.14 0.19 -7.60
N ALA A 132 -10.20 -0.61 -8.10
CA ALA A 132 -10.30 -1.41 -9.32
C ALA A 132 -10.11 -2.91 -9.01
N PRO A 133 -11.10 -3.58 -8.37
CA PRO A 133 -10.92 -4.94 -7.86
C PRO A 133 -10.61 -5.97 -8.95
N LEU A 134 -11.27 -5.91 -10.10
CA LEU A 134 -11.04 -6.86 -11.19
C LEU A 134 -9.61 -6.79 -11.74
N THR A 135 -9.16 -5.58 -12.08
CA THR A 135 -7.82 -5.36 -12.65
C THR A 135 -6.73 -5.83 -11.70
N LEU A 136 -6.87 -5.53 -10.42
CA LEU A 136 -5.86 -5.87 -9.41
C LEU A 136 -5.88 -7.35 -9.06
N THR A 137 -7.04 -7.98 -9.09
CA THR A 137 -7.13 -9.44 -8.92
C THR A 137 -6.41 -10.16 -10.05
N LEU A 138 -6.69 -9.79 -11.30
CA LEU A 138 -6.03 -10.37 -12.46
C LEU A 138 -4.51 -10.17 -12.41
N LEU A 139 -4.07 -8.94 -12.07
CA LEU A 139 -2.66 -8.63 -11.90
C LEU A 139 -1.98 -9.54 -10.85
N ILE A 140 -2.60 -9.72 -9.69
CA ILE A 140 -2.02 -10.53 -8.61
C ILE A 140 -2.01 -12.02 -8.97
N VAL A 141 -3.09 -12.54 -9.54
CA VAL A 141 -3.17 -13.93 -10.00
C VAL A 141 -2.09 -14.22 -11.04
N GLU A 142 -1.87 -13.30 -11.97
CA GLU A 142 -0.87 -13.45 -13.03
C GLU A 142 0.56 -13.35 -12.48
N LEU A 143 0.83 -12.37 -11.61
CA LEU A 143 2.16 -12.19 -10.99
C LEU A 143 2.56 -13.34 -10.07
N THR A 144 1.60 -14.01 -9.46
CA THR A 144 1.86 -15.03 -8.43
C THR A 144 1.61 -16.45 -8.89
N GLY A 145 1.01 -16.64 -10.08
CA GLY A 145 0.60 -17.95 -10.56
C GLY A 145 -0.42 -18.66 -9.65
N ALA A 146 -1.25 -17.91 -8.96
CA ALA A 146 -2.06 -18.37 -7.80
C ALA A 146 -3.09 -19.46 -8.09
N GLY A 147 -3.22 -19.98 -9.33
CA GLY A 147 -4.06 -21.12 -9.67
C GLY A 147 -5.45 -21.14 -9.01
N ILE A 148 -5.76 -22.21 -8.28
CA ILE A 148 -7.04 -22.40 -7.56
C ILE A 148 -7.27 -21.33 -6.48
N ASN A 149 -6.22 -20.81 -5.86
CA ASN A 149 -6.32 -19.74 -4.86
C ASN A 149 -6.78 -18.40 -5.47
N GLY A 150 -6.75 -18.26 -6.80
CA GLY A 150 -7.23 -17.07 -7.50
C GLY A 150 -8.68 -16.74 -7.20
N ALA A 151 -9.55 -17.72 -6.98
CA ALA A 151 -10.95 -17.49 -6.63
C ALA A 151 -11.11 -16.76 -5.29
N LEU A 152 -10.33 -17.13 -4.28
CA LEU A 152 -10.33 -16.47 -2.97
C LEU A 152 -9.80 -15.02 -3.09
N VAL A 153 -8.78 -14.82 -3.90
CA VAL A 153 -8.21 -13.49 -4.19
C VAL A 153 -9.27 -12.57 -4.81
N VAL A 154 -10.08 -13.08 -5.77
CA VAL A 154 -11.21 -12.34 -6.36
C VAL A 154 -12.20 -11.92 -5.27
N VAL A 155 -12.69 -12.89 -4.49
CA VAL A 155 -13.70 -12.64 -3.44
C VAL A 155 -13.19 -11.60 -2.44
N THR A 156 -11.94 -11.74 -1.99
CA THR A 156 -11.34 -10.82 -1.02
C THR A 156 -11.20 -9.40 -1.58
N ALA A 157 -10.77 -9.25 -2.84
CA ALA A 157 -10.63 -7.96 -3.50
C ALA A 157 -11.98 -7.24 -3.64
N TYR A 158 -13.02 -7.95 -4.07
CA TYR A 158 -14.35 -7.38 -4.20
C TYR A 158 -14.98 -7.04 -2.85
N ALA A 159 -14.91 -7.96 -1.87
CA ALA A 159 -15.42 -7.73 -0.53
C ALA A 159 -14.73 -6.54 0.15
N SER A 160 -13.40 -6.47 0.06
CA SER A 160 -12.62 -5.36 0.62
C SER A 160 -12.97 -4.02 -0.03
N THR A 161 -13.09 -3.97 -1.36
CA THR A 161 -13.47 -2.76 -2.09
C THR A 161 -14.90 -2.32 -1.74
N TRP A 162 -15.85 -3.27 -1.70
CA TRP A 162 -17.23 -2.98 -1.33
C TRP A 162 -17.34 -2.43 0.09
N LEU A 163 -16.67 -3.08 1.05
CA LEU A 163 -16.67 -2.68 2.46
C LEU A 163 -16.06 -1.27 2.63
N THR A 164 -14.95 -1.00 1.96
CA THR A 164 -14.28 0.29 2.02
C THR A 164 -15.15 1.41 1.43
N ARG A 165 -15.77 1.18 0.29
CA ARG A 165 -16.69 2.16 -0.33
C ARG A 165 -17.93 2.43 0.51
N LYS A 166 -18.48 1.39 1.15
CA LYS A 166 -19.72 1.52 1.93
C LYS A 166 -19.50 2.22 3.27
N TYR A 167 -18.39 1.94 3.96
CA TYR A 167 -18.24 2.32 5.36
C TYR A 167 -17.09 3.30 5.65
N LEU A 168 -16.12 3.43 4.73
CA LEU A 168 -14.89 4.13 5.09
C LEU A 168 -14.63 5.39 4.25
N THR A 169 -14.27 5.25 2.99
CA THR A 169 -13.87 6.39 2.14
C THR A 169 -14.03 6.06 0.66
N PRO A 170 -14.20 7.07 -0.22
CA PRO A 170 -14.06 6.88 -1.66
C PRO A 170 -12.64 6.41 -1.99
N SER A 171 -12.50 5.58 -3.02
CA SER A 171 -11.20 5.06 -3.48
C SER A 171 -10.29 6.19 -3.98
N TYR A 172 -8.98 5.93 -4.00
CA TYR A 172 -8.00 6.92 -4.45
C TYR A 172 -8.28 7.41 -5.88
N LEU A 173 -8.69 6.53 -6.79
CA LEU A 173 -9.07 6.92 -8.16
C LEU A 173 -10.25 7.90 -8.19
N SER A 174 -11.25 7.72 -7.33
CA SER A 174 -12.37 8.67 -7.25
C SER A 174 -11.95 10.02 -6.69
N LEU A 175 -10.94 10.06 -5.84
CA LEU A 175 -10.40 11.30 -5.29
C LEU A 175 -9.58 12.09 -6.32
N ILE A 176 -8.84 11.42 -7.20
CA ILE A 176 -8.13 12.08 -8.31
C ILE A 176 -9.13 12.77 -9.24
N HIS A 177 -10.21 12.10 -9.62
CA HIS A 177 -11.24 12.70 -10.48
C HIS A 177 -11.96 13.89 -9.84
N ILE A 178 -12.10 13.92 -8.52
CA ILE A 178 -12.70 15.04 -7.80
C ILE A 178 -11.73 16.23 -7.69
N SER A 179 -10.42 15.95 -7.61
CA SER A 179 -9.39 16.98 -7.42
C SER A 179 -8.81 17.54 -8.73
N GLU A 180 -9.12 16.96 -9.89
CA GLU A 180 -8.81 17.59 -11.18
C GLU A 180 -9.71 18.81 -11.37
N PRO A 181 -9.17 20.05 -11.33
CA PRO A 181 -9.95 21.21 -11.74
C PRO A 181 -10.27 21.00 -13.22
N THR A 182 -11.54 20.99 -13.56
CA THR A 182 -12.01 21.09 -14.94
C THR A 182 -11.21 22.19 -15.62
N ARG A 183 -10.23 21.82 -16.45
CA ARG A 183 -9.57 22.78 -17.34
C ARG A 183 -10.70 23.37 -18.19
N ARG A 184 -11.04 24.62 -17.93
CA ARG A 184 -11.92 25.37 -18.82
C ARG A 184 -11.26 25.30 -20.21
N PRO A 185 -11.97 24.88 -21.26
CA PRO A 185 -11.44 24.99 -22.60
C PRO A 185 -11.15 26.47 -22.86
N ILE A 186 -9.94 26.75 -23.31
CA ILE A 186 -9.52 28.07 -23.81
C ILE A 186 -10.28 28.33 -25.09
#